data_9f32da1313d166dad466efe7b0db4ff4
#
_entry.id   9f32da1313d166dad466efe7b0db4ff4
#
_cell.length_a   1.000
_cell.length_b   1.000
_cell.length_c   1.000
_cell.angle_alpha   90.00
_cell.angle_beta   90.00
_cell.angle_gamma   90.00
#
_symmetry.space_group_name_H-M   'P 1'
#
loop_
_entity.id
_entity.type
_entity.pdbx_description
1 polymer ?
#
loop_
_entity_poly.entity_id
_entity_poly.type
_entity_poly.pdbx_seq_one_letter_code
_entity_poly.pdbx_strand_id
1 'polypeptide(L)'
;LRFTPKRWKKFGYKDCPAHPTWLAPDEWKGTADEKQLQLLTAHPAHRLHSQLNYAELRKKYAVADREPITIHTEDAARFGIANGDLVRVWNKRGQILTGAVVTDGIKKGVVCVHEGAWPDLENGLCKNGSANVLTADIPSSQLANACAGNSALVYIEKYTGNAPKLTAFDKPAVQA
;
A
#
# COMPACT_ATOMS: atom_id res chain seq x y z
N LEU A 1 -7.86 11.32 32.72
CA LEU A 1 -6.92 12.04 31.86
C LEU A 1 -7.69 12.85 30.83
N ARG A 2 -7.41 14.16 30.76
CA ARG A 2 -7.90 15.06 29.71
C ARG A 2 -6.72 15.56 28.88
N PHE A 3 -6.73 15.28 27.59
CA PHE A 3 -5.65 15.67 26.69
C PHE A 3 -5.89 17.02 25.99
N THR A 4 -7.12 17.55 26.06
CA THR A 4 -7.49 18.78 25.36
C THR A 4 -7.23 20.02 26.23
N PRO A 5 -6.16 20.77 25.99
CA PRO A 5 -5.95 22.06 26.63
C PRO A 5 -7.10 23.02 26.30
N LYS A 6 -7.41 23.95 27.22
CA LYS A 6 -8.45 24.98 27.02
C LYS A 6 -8.28 25.74 25.70
N ARG A 7 -7.02 25.97 25.28
CA ARG A 7 -6.70 26.67 24.03
C ARG A 7 -7.15 25.93 22.78
N TRP A 8 -7.23 24.59 22.78
CA TRP A 8 -7.64 23.82 21.58
C TRP A 8 -9.12 23.96 21.28
N LYS A 9 -9.94 24.21 22.29
CA LYS A 9 -11.39 24.43 22.11
C LYS A 9 -11.68 25.57 21.14
N LYS A 10 -10.83 26.60 21.09
CA LYS A 10 -11.00 27.74 20.17
C LYS A 10 -10.76 27.41 18.70
N PHE A 11 -10.05 26.30 18.40
CA PHE A 11 -9.78 25.86 17.02
C PHE A 11 -10.91 24.97 16.46
N GLY A 12 -11.83 24.48 17.31
CA GLY A 12 -13.01 23.73 16.86
C GLY A 12 -12.72 22.38 16.22
N TYR A 13 -11.55 21.77 16.48
CA TYR A 13 -11.20 20.46 15.94
C TYR A 13 -12.21 19.38 16.39
N LYS A 14 -12.83 18.72 15.40
CA LYS A 14 -13.85 17.69 15.65
C LYS A 14 -13.25 16.31 15.92
N ASP A 15 -12.05 16.05 15.40
CA ASP A 15 -11.33 14.78 15.46
C ASP A 15 -10.24 14.73 16.55
N CYS A 16 -10.30 15.66 17.51
CA CYS A 16 -9.37 15.73 18.64
C CYS A 16 -10.15 15.69 19.98
N PRO A 17 -10.75 14.54 20.33
CA PRO A 17 -11.48 14.41 21.60
C PRO A 17 -10.55 14.52 22.81
N ALA A 18 -11.12 14.89 23.97
CA ALA A 18 -10.35 15.10 25.20
C ALA A 18 -9.91 13.81 25.90
N HIS A 19 -10.27 12.67 25.40
CA HIS A 19 -9.95 11.33 25.90
C HIS A 19 -9.71 10.38 24.72
N PRO A 20 -9.04 9.23 24.96
CA PRO A 20 -8.90 8.19 23.93
C PRO A 20 -10.26 7.79 23.37
N THR A 21 -10.40 7.94 22.07
CA THR A 21 -11.65 7.64 21.35
C THR A 21 -11.28 7.02 20.02
N TRP A 22 -11.96 5.93 19.66
CA TRP A 22 -11.84 5.39 18.32
C TRP A 22 -12.64 6.25 17.34
N LEU A 23 -11.97 6.71 16.30
CA LEU A 23 -12.57 7.41 15.17
C LEU A 23 -12.40 6.55 13.93
N ALA A 24 -13.48 6.25 13.24
CA ALA A 24 -13.42 5.43 12.02
C ALA A 24 -12.58 6.15 10.96
N PRO A 25 -11.58 5.47 10.35
CA PRO A 25 -10.93 5.98 9.16
C PRO A 25 -11.90 6.10 7.98
N ASP A 26 -11.62 6.96 7.02
CA ASP A 26 -12.46 7.13 5.82
C ASP A 26 -12.53 5.84 4.98
N GLU A 27 -11.41 5.11 4.92
CA GLU A 27 -11.33 3.81 4.26
C GLU A 27 -10.79 2.77 5.26
N TRP A 28 -11.59 1.76 5.57
CA TRP A 28 -11.20 0.65 6.43
C TRP A 28 -12.09 -0.56 6.19
N LYS A 29 -11.71 -1.71 6.75
CA LYS A 29 -12.43 -2.98 6.58
C LYS A 29 -13.94 -2.89 6.87
N GLY A 30 -14.36 -2.03 7.79
CA GLY A 30 -15.78 -1.85 8.14
C GLY A 30 -16.60 -1.08 7.09
N THR A 31 -15.95 -0.39 6.13
CA THR A 31 -16.60 0.28 4.99
C THR A 31 -16.34 -0.41 3.66
N ALA A 32 -15.57 -1.53 3.68
CA ALA A 32 -15.22 -2.29 2.49
C ALA A 32 -16.44 -3.01 1.90
N ASP A 33 -16.53 -3.03 0.58
CA ASP A 33 -17.42 -3.96 -0.12
C ASP A 33 -16.87 -5.40 -0.06
N GLU A 34 -17.63 -6.35 -0.62
CA GLU A 34 -17.26 -7.76 -0.56
C GLU A 34 -15.94 -8.09 -1.27
N LYS A 35 -15.56 -7.30 -2.27
CA LYS A 35 -14.35 -7.53 -3.09
C LYS A 35 -13.15 -6.74 -2.62
N GLN A 36 -13.35 -5.74 -1.77
CA GLN A 36 -12.28 -4.90 -1.26
C GLN A 36 -11.52 -5.56 -0.12
N LEU A 37 -10.20 -5.36 -0.14
CA LEU A 37 -9.29 -5.76 0.91
C LEU A 37 -8.66 -4.53 1.56
N GLN A 38 -8.37 -4.62 2.86
CA GLN A 38 -7.60 -3.59 3.57
C GLN A 38 -6.14 -3.65 3.13
N LEU A 39 -5.60 -2.54 2.65
CA LEU A 39 -4.18 -2.43 2.33
C LEU A 39 -3.39 -1.98 3.57
N LEU A 40 -2.34 -2.71 3.89
CA LEU A 40 -1.27 -2.30 4.80
C LEU A 40 -0.03 -1.94 4.00
N THR A 41 0.67 -0.87 4.43
CA THR A 41 1.89 -0.38 3.79
C THR A 41 3.03 -0.32 4.81
N ALA A 42 3.29 -1.45 5.46
CA ALA A 42 4.33 -1.55 6.49
C ALA A 42 5.74 -1.29 5.94
N HIS A 43 6.66 -0.91 6.82
CA HIS A 43 8.08 -0.83 6.48
C HIS A 43 8.64 -2.21 6.13
N PRO A 44 9.42 -2.34 5.04
CA PRO A 44 10.05 -3.61 4.69
C PRO A 44 11.26 -3.90 5.59
N ALA A 45 11.51 -5.18 5.82
CA ALA A 45 12.71 -5.61 6.55
C ALA A 45 14.02 -5.46 5.76
N HIS A 46 13.94 -5.21 4.46
CA HIS A 46 15.07 -5.32 3.53
C HIS A 46 15.64 -3.96 3.08
N ARG A 47 14.96 -2.86 3.41
CA ARG A 47 15.39 -1.52 3.04
C ARG A 47 14.87 -0.49 4.05
N LEU A 48 15.40 0.71 3.98
CA LEU A 48 14.96 1.85 4.77
C LEU A 48 14.16 2.80 3.86
N HIS A 49 12.83 2.78 3.97
CA HIS A 49 11.93 3.51 3.06
C HIS A 49 12.27 3.21 1.60
N SER A 50 12.62 4.21 0.79
CA SER A 50 13.03 4.04 -0.61
C SER A 50 14.52 3.75 -0.82
N GLN A 51 15.32 3.78 0.24
CA GLN A 51 16.76 3.49 0.15
C GLN A 51 16.98 1.99 -0.05
N LEU A 52 17.98 1.64 -0.86
CA LEU A 52 18.34 0.27 -1.22
C LEU A 52 17.32 -0.48 -2.09
N ASN A 53 16.26 0.18 -2.58
CA ASN A 53 15.29 -0.48 -3.47
C ASN A 53 15.94 -0.96 -4.80
N TYR A 54 17.01 -0.31 -5.25
CA TYR A 54 17.78 -0.68 -6.45
C TYR A 54 18.89 -1.70 -6.18
N ALA A 55 19.17 -2.06 -4.93
CA ALA A 55 20.32 -2.89 -4.56
C ALA A 55 20.08 -4.38 -4.86
N GLU A 56 21.19 -5.16 -4.87
CA GLU A 56 21.14 -6.62 -5.07
C GLU A 56 20.22 -7.34 -4.07
N LEU A 57 20.04 -6.77 -2.88
CA LEU A 57 19.12 -7.31 -1.87
C LEU A 57 17.69 -7.41 -2.40
N ARG A 58 17.25 -6.48 -3.26
CA ARG A 58 15.94 -6.51 -3.89
C ARG A 58 15.67 -7.81 -4.62
N LYS A 59 16.67 -8.37 -5.30
CA LYS A 59 16.55 -9.63 -6.03
C LYS A 59 16.20 -10.83 -5.13
N LYS A 60 16.47 -10.73 -3.82
CA LYS A 60 16.18 -11.79 -2.85
C LYS A 60 14.71 -11.83 -2.40
N TYR A 61 14.01 -10.70 -2.46
CA TYR A 61 12.62 -10.63 -2.00
C TYR A 61 11.61 -10.29 -3.11
N ALA A 62 12.04 -9.72 -4.24
CA ALA A 62 11.16 -9.41 -5.34
C ALA A 62 10.50 -10.68 -5.89
N VAL A 63 9.22 -10.59 -6.22
CA VAL A 63 8.44 -11.67 -6.82
C VAL A 63 7.99 -11.22 -8.19
N ALA A 64 8.20 -12.05 -9.21
CA ALA A 64 7.98 -11.69 -10.60
C ALA A 64 8.63 -10.33 -10.96
N ASP A 65 9.79 -10.08 -10.38
CA ASP A 65 10.61 -8.87 -10.53
C ASP A 65 9.94 -7.57 -10.02
N ARG A 66 8.95 -7.67 -9.15
CA ARG A 66 8.20 -6.54 -8.57
C ARG A 66 8.17 -6.60 -7.05
N GLU A 67 7.69 -5.51 -6.45
CA GLU A 67 7.42 -5.49 -5.02
C GLU A 67 6.37 -6.55 -4.68
N PRO A 68 6.60 -7.35 -3.61
CA PRO A 68 5.63 -8.37 -3.22
C PRO A 68 4.33 -7.78 -2.68
N ILE A 69 3.22 -8.48 -2.96
CA ILE A 69 1.98 -8.36 -2.20
C ILE A 69 1.76 -9.63 -1.38
N THR A 70 1.61 -9.48 -0.07
CA THR A 70 1.25 -10.59 0.81
C THR A 70 -0.27 -10.75 0.84
N ILE A 71 -0.76 -11.96 0.58
CA ILE A 71 -2.20 -12.29 0.46
C ILE A 71 -2.48 -13.54 1.28
N HIS A 72 -3.60 -13.53 2.05
CA HIS A 72 -4.05 -14.72 2.78
C HIS A 72 -4.45 -15.85 1.81
N THR A 73 -4.18 -17.11 2.17
CA THR A 73 -4.47 -18.29 1.33
C THR A 73 -5.90 -18.36 0.84
N GLU A 74 -6.89 -18.10 1.71
CA GLU A 74 -8.30 -18.09 1.31
C GLU A 74 -8.66 -16.93 0.36
N ASP A 75 -8.08 -15.75 0.56
CA ASP A 75 -8.30 -14.62 -0.34
C ASP A 75 -7.64 -14.88 -1.70
N ALA A 76 -6.43 -15.43 -1.71
CA ALA A 76 -5.74 -15.82 -2.94
C ALA A 76 -6.56 -16.84 -3.74
N ALA A 77 -7.08 -17.88 -3.09
CA ALA A 77 -7.97 -18.87 -3.71
C ALA A 77 -9.23 -18.24 -4.27
N ARG A 78 -9.86 -17.32 -3.52
CA ARG A 78 -11.07 -16.60 -3.93
C ARG A 78 -10.87 -15.78 -5.20
N PHE A 79 -9.71 -15.17 -5.38
CA PHE A 79 -9.38 -14.35 -6.54
C PHE A 79 -8.60 -15.11 -7.63
N GLY A 80 -8.42 -16.44 -7.49
CA GLY A 80 -7.69 -17.27 -8.45
C GLY A 80 -6.21 -16.92 -8.59
N ILE A 81 -5.59 -16.46 -7.50
CA ILE A 81 -4.20 -16.04 -7.45
C ILE A 81 -3.35 -17.13 -6.81
N ALA A 82 -2.30 -17.56 -7.50
CA ALA A 82 -1.29 -18.48 -6.98
C ALA A 82 -0.05 -17.73 -6.48
N ASN A 83 0.73 -18.38 -5.62
CA ASN A 83 2.02 -17.85 -5.19
C ASN A 83 2.94 -17.62 -6.40
N GLY A 84 3.55 -16.43 -6.50
CA GLY A 84 4.40 -16.04 -7.62
C GLY A 84 3.67 -15.39 -8.81
N ASP A 85 2.34 -15.39 -8.84
CA ASP A 85 1.57 -14.72 -9.88
C ASP A 85 1.79 -13.20 -9.86
N LEU A 86 1.69 -12.58 -11.04
CA LEU A 86 1.52 -11.15 -11.13
C LEU A 86 0.10 -10.76 -10.70
N VAL A 87 0.00 -9.73 -9.86
CA VAL A 87 -1.25 -9.22 -9.33
C VAL A 87 -1.38 -7.74 -9.63
N ARG A 88 -2.49 -7.35 -10.26
CA ARG A 88 -2.92 -5.96 -10.34
C ARG A 88 -3.66 -5.61 -9.06
N VAL A 89 -3.24 -4.51 -8.44
CA VAL A 89 -3.87 -3.93 -7.25
C VAL A 89 -4.32 -2.52 -7.60
N TRP A 90 -5.56 -2.16 -7.32
CA TRP A 90 -6.06 -0.84 -7.69
C TRP A 90 -7.14 -0.31 -6.75
N ASN A 91 -7.36 0.97 -6.84
CA ASN A 91 -8.49 1.69 -6.27
C ASN A 91 -8.78 2.97 -7.08
N LYS A 92 -9.59 3.87 -6.56
CA LYS A 92 -9.94 5.15 -7.24
C LYS A 92 -8.75 6.09 -7.50
N ARG A 93 -7.59 5.87 -6.83
CA ARG A 93 -6.40 6.73 -6.95
C ARG A 93 -5.43 6.27 -8.03
N GLY A 94 -5.35 4.98 -8.25
CA GLY A 94 -4.47 4.41 -9.27
C GLY A 94 -4.36 2.91 -9.20
N GLN A 95 -3.34 2.37 -9.87
CA GLN A 95 -3.11 0.93 -9.97
C GLN A 95 -1.61 0.60 -9.96
N ILE A 96 -1.29 -0.55 -9.43
CA ILE A 96 0.08 -1.07 -9.34
C ILE A 96 0.13 -2.55 -9.76
N LEU A 97 1.30 -3.00 -10.22
CA LEU A 97 1.62 -4.43 -10.41
C LEU A 97 2.56 -4.90 -9.31
N THR A 98 2.24 -6.06 -8.75
CA THR A 98 2.96 -6.70 -7.65
C THR A 98 3.14 -8.19 -7.93
N GLY A 99 4.05 -8.85 -7.21
CA GLY A 99 4.16 -10.31 -7.25
C GLY A 99 3.54 -10.95 -6.00
N ALA A 100 2.73 -11.98 -6.16
CA ALA A 100 2.00 -12.61 -5.06
C ALA A 100 2.90 -13.43 -4.13
N VAL A 101 2.78 -13.18 -2.82
CA VAL A 101 3.24 -14.05 -1.73
C VAL A 101 1.99 -14.53 -0.99
N VAL A 102 1.64 -15.80 -1.18
CA VAL A 102 0.45 -16.40 -0.57
C VAL A 102 0.84 -17.10 0.74
N THR A 103 0.19 -16.72 1.85
CA THR A 103 0.55 -17.22 3.20
C THR A 103 -0.61 -17.06 4.18
N ASP A 104 -0.62 -17.90 5.22
CA ASP A 104 -1.53 -17.76 6.37
C ASP A 104 -1.01 -16.76 7.41
N GLY A 105 0.16 -16.16 7.18
CA GLY A 105 0.78 -15.19 8.09
C GLY A 105 0.17 -13.79 8.06
N ILE A 106 -0.86 -13.54 7.23
CA ILE A 106 -1.63 -12.31 7.18
C ILE A 106 -3.12 -12.60 7.44
N LYS A 107 -3.85 -11.64 7.99
CA LYS A 107 -5.28 -11.81 8.28
C LYS A 107 -6.08 -11.82 6.99
N LYS A 108 -7.06 -12.73 6.87
CA LYS A 108 -8.06 -12.75 5.79
C LYS A 108 -8.75 -11.38 5.62
N GLY A 109 -8.87 -10.95 4.38
CA GLY A 109 -9.43 -9.65 4.01
C GLY A 109 -8.44 -8.50 4.15
N VAL A 110 -7.16 -8.80 4.34
CA VAL A 110 -6.06 -7.83 4.43
C VAL A 110 -4.96 -8.24 3.47
N VAL A 111 -4.36 -7.27 2.79
CA VAL A 111 -3.16 -7.43 1.98
C VAL A 111 -2.08 -6.46 2.43
N CYS A 112 -0.82 -6.82 2.22
CA CYS A 112 0.31 -5.95 2.54
C CYS A 112 1.19 -5.77 1.31
N VAL A 113 1.42 -4.50 0.94
CA VAL A 113 2.46 -4.08 -0.01
C VAL A 113 3.36 -3.10 0.72
N HIS A 114 4.63 -3.43 0.88
CA HIS A 114 5.54 -2.60 1.65
C HIS A 114 5.75 -1.22 1.00
N GLU A 115 5.83 -0.20 1.85
CA GLU A 115 6.11 1.17 1.40
C GLU A 115 7.52 1.31 0.82
N GLY A 116 7.78 2.40 0.07
CA GLY A 116 9.11 2.81 -0.35
C GLY A 116 9.61 2.20 -1.66
N ALA A 117 8.85 1.36 -2.35
CA ALA A 117 9.21 0.94 -3.71
C ALA A 117 9.25 2.15 -4.66
N TRP A 118 10.28 2.23 -5.50
CA TRP A 118 10.40 3.31 -6.47
C TRP A 118 9.25 3.25 -7.49
N PRO A 119 8.56 4.37 -7.73
CA PRO A 119 7.49 4.41 -8.71
C PRO A 119 8.06 4.22 -10.13
N ASP A 120 7.35 3.44 -10.95
CA ASP A 120 7.65 3.21 -12.36
C ASP A 120 6.33 3.28 -13.13
N LEU A 121 5.95 4.51 -13.48
CA LEU A 121 4.63 4.82 -14.02
C LEU A 121 4.61 4.77 -15.54
N GLU A 122 3.65 4.04 -16.09
CA GLU A 122 3.35 3.98 -17.51
C GLU A 122 1.84 3.86 -17.72
N ASN A 123 1.24 4.77 -18.45
CA ASN A 123 -0.19 4.78 -18.75
C ASN A 123 -1.10 4.62 -17.50
N GLY A 124 -0.73 5.26 -16.39
CA GLY A 124 -1.48 5.21 -15.14
C GLY A 124 -1.28 3.94 -14.30
N LEU A 125 -0.40 3.04 -14.73
CA LEU A 125 -0.01 1.82 -14.01
C LEU A 125 1.40 1.96 -13.44
N CYS A 126 1.58 1.74 -12.15
CA CYS A 126 2.92 1.61 -11.56
C CYS A 126 3.41 0.16 -11.70
N LYS A 127 4.41 -0.03 -12.55
CA LYS A 127 4.95 -1.36 -12.89
C LYS A 127 5.74 -2.01 -11.76
N ASN A 128 6.27 -1.24 -10.81
CA ASN A 128 7.16 -1.71 -9.74
C ASN A 128 6.49 -1.92 -8.38
N GLY A 129 5.17 -1.72 -8.27
CA GLY A 129 4.45 -1.99 -7.03
C GLY A 129 4.58 -0.90 -5.95
N SER A 130 4.71 0.38 -6.32
CA SER A 130 4.75 1.46 -5.33
C SER A 130 3.39 1.67 -4.65
N ALA A 131 3.30 1.33 -3.37
CA ALA A 131 2.08 1.46 -2.57
C ALA A 131 1.55 2.90 -2.47
N ASN A 132 2.42 3.91 -2.62
CA ASN A 132 2.03 5.32 -2.58
C ASN A 132 1.00 5.72 -3.65
N VAL A 133 0.93 4.97 -4.76
CA VAL A 133 -0.09 5.17 -5.80
C VAL A 133 -1.50 4.89 -5.29
N LEU A 134 -1.63 4.07 -4.24
CA LEU A 134 -2.91 3.57 -3.71
C LEU A 134 -3.32 4.25 -2.40
N THR A 135 -2.41 4.95 -1.72
CA THR A 135 -2.69 5.60 -0.43
C THR A 135 -3.28 7.00 -0.62
N ALA A 136 -4.05 7.46 0.36
CA ALA A 136 -4.61 8.81 0.34
C ALA A 136 -3.63 9.79 0.95
N ASP A 137 -3.51 10.97 0.33
CA ASP A 137 -2.76 12.11 0.88
C ASP A 137 -3.70 12.94 1.76
N ILE A 138 -4.00 12.40 2.94
CA ILE A 138 -4.83 13.03 3.96
C ILE A 138 -4.11 13.03 5.30
N PRO A 139 -4.28 14.07 6.13
CA PRO A 139 -3.73 14.08 7.49
C PRO A 139 -4.45 13.07 8.38
N SER A 140 -3.76 12.57 9.39
CA SER A 140 -4.37 11.66 10.38
C SER A 140 -5.41 12.35 11.28
N SER A 141 -5.35 13.67 11.39
CA SER A 141 -6.35 14.50 12.08
C SER A 141 -6.16 15.98 11.71
N GLN A 142 -7.13 16.82 12.07
CA GLN A 142 -7.03 18.27 11.92
C GLN A 142 -5.87 18.90 12.74
N LEU A 143 -5.42 18.20 13.78
CA LEU A 143 -4.30 18.68 14.62
C LEU A 143 -2.95 18.10 14.17
N ALA A 144 -2.91 16.86 13.70
CA ALA A 144 -1.68 16.14 13.40
C ALA A 144 -1.63 15.71 11.93
N ASN A 145 -0.52 15.99 11.26
CA ASN A 145 -0.27 15.62 9.86
C ASN A 145 0.52 14.29 9.74
N ALA A 146 0.22 13.31 10.60
CA ALA A 146 0.79 11.98 10.42
C ALA A 146 0.18 11.30 9.19
N CYS A 147 0.92 10.36 8.58
CA CYS A 147 0.46 9.65 7.40
C CYS A 147 -0.69 8.66 7.71
N ALA A 148 -1.61 8.52 6.76
CA ALA A 148 -2.71 7.56 6.78
C ALA A 148 -2.47 6.36 5.85
N GLY A 149 -1.21 5.97 5.63
CA GLY A 149 -0.82 4.96 4.64
C GLY A 149 -1.46 3.58 4.82
N ASN A 150 -1.85 3.22 6.04
CA ASN A 150 -2.50 1.94 6.35
C ASN A 150 -4.05 1.99 6.32
N SER A 151 -4.63 3.11 5.87
CA SER A 151 -6.07 3.33 5.79
C SER A 151 -6.51 3.44 4.33
N ALA A 152 -6.29 2.39 3.54
CA ALA A 152 -6.70 2.31 2.16
C ALA A 152 -7.41 0.99 1.87
N LEU A 153 -8.44 1.04 1.01
CA LEU A 153 -9.12 -0.13 0.46
C LEU A 153 -8.70 -0.34 -0.99
N VAL A 154 -8.48 -1.59 -1.37
CA VAL A 154 -8.04 -1.98 -2.70
C VAL A 154 -8.80 -3.17 -3.23
N TYR A 155 -8.85 -3.28 -4.55
CA TYR A 155 -9.21 -4.49 -5.29
C TYR A 155 -7.94 -5.18 -5.76
N ILE A 156 -8.01 -6.49 -5.92
CA ILE A 156 -6.92 -7.29 -6.49
C ILE A 156 -7.46 -8.23 -7.56
N GLU A 157 -6.63 -8.51 -8.56
CA GLU A 157 -6.90 -9.58 -9.53
C GLU A 157 -5.57 -10.15 -10.06
N LYS A 158 -5.62 -11.39 -10.53
CA LYS A 158 -4.52 -11.96 -11.29
C LYS A 158 -4.32 -11.16 -12.57
N TYR A 159 -3.10 -10.70 -12.80
CA TYR A 159 -2.75 -10.01 -14.05
C TYR A 159 -2.41 -11.02 -15.13
N THR A 160 -3.18 -11.04 -16.22
CA THR A 160 -3.04 -12.00 -17.32
C THR A 160 -2.41 -11.40 -18.57
N GLY A 161 -2.10 -10.10 -18.56
CA GLY A 161 -1.45 -9.41 -19.67
C GLY A 161 0.06 -9.68 -19.75
N ASN A 162 0.68 -9.22 -20.83
CA ASN A 162 2.15 -9.22 -20.92
C ASN A 162 2.73 -8.32 -19.83
N ALA A 163 3.65 -8.86 -19.03
CA ALA A 163 4.31 -8.11 -17.98
C ALA A 163 5.10 -6.94 -18.57
N PRO A 164 4.79 -5.68 -18.27
CA PRO A 164 5.53 -4.55 -18.81
C PRO A 164 6.96 -4.55 -18.24
N LYS A 165 7.93 -4.14 -19.07
CA LYS A 165 9.32 -4.03 -18.63
C LYS A 165 9.46 -2.98 -17.53
N LEU A 166 10.17 -3.34 -16.46
CA LEU A 166 10.57 -2.37 -15.44
C LEU A 166 11.63 -1.42 -15.99
N THR A 167 11.48 -0.15 -15.65
CA THR A 167 12.42 0.92 -16.03
C THR A 167 12.89 1.74 -14.82
N ALA A 168 12.30 1.52 -13.63
CA ALA A 168 12.64 2.25 -12.40
C ALA A 168 14.15 2.19 -12.03
N PHE A 169 14.85 1.15 -12.47
CA PHE A 169 16.27 0.91 -12.16
C PHE A 169 17.20 1.09 -13.36
N ASP A 170 16.66 1.52 -14.49
CA ASP A 170 17.47 1.84 -15.67
C ASP A 170 18.31 3.10 -15.37
N LYS A 171 19.53 3.15 -15.89
CA LYS A 171 20.37 4.34 -15.75
C LYS A 171 19.69 5.52 -16.43
N PRO A 172 19.67 6.72 -15.81
CA PRO A 172 19.14 7.89 -16.49
C PRO A 172 19.93 8.16 -17.78
N ALA A 173 19.20 8.53 -18.84
CA ALA A 173 19.83 8.99 -20.06
C ALA A 173 20.63 10.26 -19.74
N VAL A 174 21.94 10.18 -19.83
CA VAL A 174 22.82 11.36 -19.75
C VAL A 174 22.64 12.11 -21.07
N GLN A 175 21.98 13.26 -21.04
CA GLN A 175 22.05 14.18 -22.18
C GLN A 175 23.46 14.72 -22.26
N ALA A 176 24.17 14.40 -23.34
CA ALA A 176 25.47 14.94 -23.66
C ALA A 176 25.37 16.42 -24.04
#